data_6c126143f2970aa1b42041ff2306d56b
#
_entry.id   6c126143f2970aa1b42041ff2306d56b
#
_cell.length_a   1.000
_cell.length_b   1.000
_cell.length_c   1.000
_cell.angle_alpha   90.00
_cell.angle_beta   90.00
_cell.angle_gamma   90.00
#
_symmetry.space_group_name_H-M   'P 1'
#
loop_
_entity.id
_entity.type
_entity.pdbx_description
1 polymer ?
#
loop_
_entity_poly.entity_id
_entity_poly.type
_entity_poly.pdbx_seq_one_letter_code
_entity_poly.pdbx_strand_id
1 'polypeptide(L)'
;MGFKCGIIGLPNVGKSTLFNALTKSQIPAENFPFCTIDPNIGKVPLPDKRLYEINKIVNSDKVTHAALDLVDIAGLVKGASTGEGLGNSFLSNIREMTALAHVVRCFDDENITHVNGSINPARDVEVINLELMMADLESVEKRISRCEKLLKTNDKDNKNNYEILKFIKSKLSEGELINIKEFSSDEQKIVRNFQLLSSKPTFYIANINDSKASIDLSLIHISEPTRHDQ
;
A
#
# COMPACT_ATOMS: atom_id res chain seq x y z
N MET A 1 8.64 -15.78 0.69
CA MET A 1 8.12 -14.63 -0.05
C MET A 1 8.78 -13.37 0.48
N GLY A 2 9.34 -12.53 -0.39
CA GLY A 2 9.92 -11.24 0.01
C GLY A 2 8.81 -10.24 0.40
N PHE A 3 9.16 -9.25 1.21
CA PHE A 3 8.25 -8.15 1.54
C PHE A 3 8.23 -7.16 0.38
N LYS A 4 7.05 -6.96 -0.24
CA LYS A 4 6.86 -6.02 -1.34
C LYS A 4 6.14 -4.78 -0.85
N CYS A 5 6.73 -3.60 -1.05
CA CYS A 5 6.13 -2.31 -0.72
C CYS A 5 5.86 -1.51 -2.00
N GLY A 6 4.61 -1.15 -2.23
CA GLY A 6 4.22 -0.31 -3.35
C GLY A 6 4.23 1.17 -2.96
N ILE A 7 4.90 2.00 -3.75
CA ILE A 7 4.82 3.46 -3.61
C ILE A 7 3.61 3.94 -4.39
N ILE A 8 2.65 4.56 -3.70
CA ILE A 8 1.43 5.12 -4.27
C ILE A 8 1.31 6.61 -3.97
N GLY A 9 0.42 7.28 -4.65
CA GLY A 9 0.10 8.71 -4.45
C GLY A 9 -0.32 9.37 -5.76
N LEU A 10 -0.81 10.59 -5.69
CA LEU A 10 -1.19 11.40 -6.84
C LEU A 10 0.00 11.67 -7.77
N PRO A 11 -0.22 12.06 -9.04
CA PRO A 11 0.85 12.53 -9.91
C PRO A 11 1.61 13.73 -9.29
N ASN A 12 2.89 13.84 -9.61
CA ASN A 12 3.77 14.96 -9.21
C ASN A 12 3.96 15.18 -7.70
N VAL A 13 3.75 14.14 -6.88
CA VAL A 13 3.99 14.20 -5.42
C VAL A 13 5.42 13.79 -5.02
N GLY A 14 6.25 13.33 -5.98
CA GLY A 14 7.63 12.93 -5.74
C GLY A 14 7.87 11.42 -5.60
N LYS A 15 6.93 10.55 -5.99
CA LYS A 15 7.07 9.09 -5.91
C LYS A 15 8.34 8.55 -6.57
N SER A 16 8.53 8.85 -7.86
CA SER A 16 9.68 8.36 -8.62
C SER A 16 11.00 8.97 -8.14
N THR A 17 10.96 10.19 -7.59
CA THR A 17 12.12 10.80 -6.94
C THR A 17 12.53 10.02 -5.70
N LEU A 18 11.55 9.69 -4.84
CA LEU A 18 11.77 8.86 -3.65
C LEU A 18 12.27 7.46 -4.04
N PHE A 19 11.61 6.81 -5.01
CA PHE A 19 12.03 5.51 -5.52
C PHE A 19 13.48 5.53 -6.00
N ASN A 20 13.84 6.51 -6.83
CA ASN A 20 15.18 6.66 -7.34
C ASN A 20 16.21 6.94 -6.23
N ALA A 21 15.86 7.76 -5.24
CA ALA A 21 16.74 8.05 -4.10
C ALA A 21 17.02 6.79 -3.27
N LEU A 22 16.00 5.97 -3.03
CA LEU A 22 16.13 4.73 -2.25
C LEU A 22 16.82 3.60 -3.02
N THR A 23 16.65 3.53 -4.35
CA THR A 23 17.20 2.42 -5.16
C THR A 23 18.57 2.73 -5.75
N LYS A 24 18.87 4.00 -6.10
CA LYS A 24 20.16 4.39 -6.68
C LYS A 24 21.29 4.61 -5.65
N SER A 25 20.95 4.89 -4.40
CA SER A 25 21.92 5.04 -3.30
C SER A 25 22.46 3.72 -2.77
N GLN A 26 22.16 2.61 -3.42
CA GLN A 26 22.35 1.27 -2.88
C GLN A 26 23.46 0.47 -3.58
N ILE A 27 24.08 -0.41 -2.82
CA ILE A 27 25.11 -1.38 -3.18
C ILE A 27 24.80 -2.08 -4.51
N PRO A 28 25.80 -2.33 -5.40
CA PRO A 28 25.59 -2.95 -6.71
C PRO A 28 24.69 -4.18 -6.63
N ALA A 29 23.75 -4.30 -7.57
CA ALA A 29 22.78 -5.39 -7.65
C ALA A 29 23.43 -6.80 -7.79
N GLU A 30 24.72 -6.85 -8.05
CA GLU A 30 25.57 -8.05 -8.13
C GLU A 30 25.56 -8.91 -6.86
N ASN A 31 25.16 -8.33 -5.71
CA ASN A 31 25.14 -9.06 -4.44
C ASN A 31 23.82 -9.81 -4.15
N PHE A 32 22.81 -9.67 -5.01
CA PHE A 32 21.54 -10.38 -4.85
C PHE A 32 21.34 -11.40 -5.96
N PRO A 33 21.40 -12.71 -5.70
CA PRO A 33 21.06 -13.71 -6.69
C PRO A 33 19.59 -13.57 -7.10
N PHE A 34 19.31 -13.68 -8.41
CA PHE A 34 17.94 -13.60 -9.00
C PHE A 34 17.29 -12.22 -9.07
N CYS A 35 18.05 -11.16 -9.32
CA CYS A 35 17.46 -9.87 -9.68
C CYS A 35 16.92 -9.90 -11.12
N THR A 36 15.60 -9.91 -11.27
CA THR A 36 14.95 -9.51 -12.52
C THR A 36 15.00 -7.98 -12.59
N ILE A 37 15.55 -7.42 -13.67
CA ILE A 37 15.58 -5.97 -13.89
C ILE A 37 14.22 -5.58 -14.46
N ASP A 38 13.25 -5.34 -13.60
CA ASP A 38 12.02 -4.66 -13.98
C ASP A 38 12.23 -3.16 -13.68
N PRO A 39 12.00 -2.26 -14.63
CA PRO A 39 12.30 -0.82 -14.48
C PRO A 39 11.54 -0.15 -13.31
N ASN A 40 10.48 -0.78 -12.81
CA ASN A 40 9.66 -0.24 -11.73
C ASN A 40 9.86 -0.98 -10.38
N ILE A 41 10.79 -1.93 -10.31
CA ILE A 41 11.08 -2.70 -9.08
C ILE A 41 12.52 -2.47 -8.66
N GLY A 42 12.70 -1.99 -7.44
CA GLY A 42 14.02 -1.81 -6.83
C GLY A 42 14.17 -2.64 -5.56
N LYS A 43 15.33 -3.26 -5.36
CA LYS A 43 15.67 -3.94 -4.11
C LYS A 43 16.42 -3.01 -3.19
N VAL A 44 15.88 -2.81 -1.98
CA VAL A 44 16.47 -1.96 -0.96
C VAL A 44 16.90 -2.84 0.21
N PRO A 45 18.22 -2.97 0.50
CA PRO A 45 18.67 -3.71 1.67
C PRO A 45 18.26 -3.00 2.95
N LEU A 46 17.88 -3.78 3.95
CA LEU A 46 17.55 -3.28 5.29
C LEU A 46 18.82 -3.29 6.14
N PRO A 47 19.38 -2.12 6.51
CA PRO A 47 20.53 -2.05 7.39
C PRO A 47 20.18 -2.62 8.77
N ASP A 48 20.89 -3.66 9.20
CA ASP A 48 20.74 -4.23 10.53
C ASP A 48 22.10 -4.36 11.20
N LYS A 49 22.33 -3.53 12.20
CA LYS A 49 23.60 -3.53 12.96
C LYS A 49 23.87 -4.85 13.67
N ARG A 50 22.81 -5.58 14.04
CA ARG A 50 22.94 -6.87 14.73
C ARG A 50 23.66 -7.92 13.88
N LEU A 51 23.53 -7.85 12.56
CA LEU A 51 24.22 -8.77 11.65
C LEU A 51 25.75 -8.63 11.76
N TYR A 52 26.26 -7.43 11.93
CA TYR A 52 27.68 -7.20 12.09
C TYR A 52 28.19 -7.67 13.44
N GLU A 53 27.42 -7.52 14.53
CA GLU A 53 27.77 -8.04 15.84
C GLU A 53 27.78 -9.57 15.86
N ILE A 54 26.80 -10.20 15.23
CA ILE A 54 26.76 -11.66 15.08
C ILE A 54 27.95 -12.12 14.23
N ASN A 55 28.29 -11.41 13.17
CA ASN A 55 29.39 -11.81 12.30
C ASN A 55 30.76 -11.75 13.01
N LYS A 56 30.96 -10.84 13.96
CA LYS A 56 32.16 -10.85 14.80
C LYS A 56 32.37 -12.13 15.60
N ILE A 57 31.25 -12.81 15.94
CA ILE A 57 31.29 -14.07 16.70
C ILE A 57 31.46 -15.27 15.77
N VAL A 58 30.75 -15.27 14.64
CA VAL A 58 30.63 -16.43 13.74
C VAL A 58 31.76 -16.43 12.68
N ASN A 59 32.39 -15.29 12.41
CA ASN A 59 33.41 -15.09 11.36
C ASN A 59 32.98 -15.65 9.98
N SER A 60 31.76 -15.28 9.53
CA SER A 60 31.26 -15.68 8.22
C SER A 60 31.90 -14.85 7.12
N ASP A 61 32.24 -15.47 5.99
CA ASP A 61 32.83 -14.79 4.83
C ASP A 61 31.88 -13.79 4.17
N LYS A 62 30.57 -13.94 4.39
CA LYS A 62 29.54 -13.08 3.78
C LYS A 62 28.41 -12.78 4.76
N VAL A 63 28.10 -11.47 4.87
CA VAL A 63 26.92 -10.97 5.57
C VAL A 63 25.87 -10.56 4.53
N THR A 64 24.68 -11.16 4.58
CA THR A 64 23.59 -10.82 3.67
C THR A 64 22.45 -10.16 4.44
N HIS A 65 22.11 -8.94 4.06
CA HIS A 65 20.99 -8.20 4.62
C HIS A 65 19.65 -8.71 4.06
N ALA A 66 18.59 -8.62 4.87
CA ALA A 66 17.25 -8.72 4.33
C ALA A 66 17.01 -7.58 3.32
N ALA A 67 16.19 -7.84 2.31
CA ALA A 67 15.87 -6.84 1.30
C ALA A 67 14.36 -6.64 1.23
N LEU A 68 13.98 -5.39 0.94
CA LEU A 68 12.65 -4.95 0.62
C LEU A 68 12.54 -4.79 -0.89
N ASP A 69 11.54 -5.40 -1.52
CA ASP A 69 11.18 -5.10 -2.89
C ASP A 69 10.30 -3.85 -2.90
N LEU A 70 10.86 -2.75 -3.42
CA LEU A 70 10.16 -1.47 -3.56
C LEU A 70 9.65 -1.35 -4.98
N VAL A 71 8.38 -1.02 -5.15
CA VAL A 71 7.72 -0.93 -6.48
C VAL A 71 7.19 0.47 -6.67
N ASP A 72 7.69 1.19 -7.70
CA ASP A 72 7.11 2.47 -8.11
C ASP A 72 5.85 2.20 -8.93
N ILE A 73 4.69 2.39 -8.30
CA ILE A 73 3.40 2.21 -8.95
C ILE A 73 3.00 3.55 -9.58
N ALA A 74 2.80 3.57 -10.89
CA ALA A 74 2.41 4.77 -11.64
C ALA A 74 1.24 5.50 -10.94
N GLY A 75 1.29 6.84 -10.93
CA GLY A 75 0.35 7.64 -10.14
C GLY A 75 -1.11 7.39 -10.50
N LEU A 76 -1.93 7.32 -9.47
CA LEU A 76 -3.38 7.17 -9.58
C LEU A 76 -3.97 8.43 -10.18
N VAL A 77 -4.65 8.31 -11.31
CA VAL A 77 -5.45 9.37 -11.90
C VAL A 77 -6.89 9.15 -11.46
N LYS A 78 -7.59 10.21 -11.11
CA LYS A 78 -9.00 10.17 -10.73
C LYS A 78 -9.81 9.40 -11.79
N GLY A 79 -10.61 8.41 -11.35
CA GLY A 79 -11.38 7.55 -12.24
C GLY A 79 -10.69 6.23 -12.63
N ALA A 80 -9.60 5.87 -11.96
CA ALA A 80 -8.91 4.58 -12.20
C ALA A 80 -9.81 3.37 -11.91
N SER A 81 -10.77 3.51 -11.00
CA SER A 81 -11.75 2.48 -10.64
C SER A 81 -12.84 2.30 -11.69
N THR A 82 -13.11 3.28 -12.55
CA THR A 82 -14.17 3.21 -13.56
C THR A 82 -13.80 2.48 -14.85
N GLY A 83 -12.63 1.85 -14.90
CA GLY A 83 -12.35 0.80 -15.89
C GLY A 83 -11.74 1.22 -17.21
N GLU A 84 -11.33 2.48 -17.40
CA GLU A 84 -10.64 2.87 -18.62
C GLU A 84 -9.13 2.53 -18.56
N GLY A 85 -8.78 1.35 -19.04
CA GLY A 85 -7.44 0.90 -19.46
C GLY A 85 -6.35 0.89 -18.38
N LEU A 86 -5.71 2.02 -18.10
CA LEU A 86 -4.56 2.15 -17.20
C LEU A 86 -4.89 1.92 -15.72
N GLY A 87 -6.13 2.17 -15.29
CA GLY A 87 -6.58 1.98 -13.91
C GLY A 87 -6.55 0.53 -13.45
N ASN A 88 -6.91 -0.41 -14.32
CA ASN A 88 -6.95 -1.84 -13.97
C ASN A 88 -5.53 -2.42 -13.76
N SER A 89 -4.54 -2.01 -14.54
CA SER A 89 -3.15 -2.46 -14.33
C SER A 89 -2.56 -1.91 -13.04
N PHE A 90 -2.85 -0.65 -12.71
CA PHE A 90 -2.47 -0.01 -11.45
C PHE A 90 -3.03 -0.76 -10.23
N LEU A 91 -4.34 -1.04 -10.22
CA LEU A 91 -5.00 -1.76 -9.14
C LEU A 91 -4.50 -3.21 -9.01
N SER A 92 -4.18 -3.86 -10.14
CA SER A 92 -3.56 -5.18 -10.16
C SER A 92 -2.19 -5.17 -9.47
N ASN A 93 -1.35 -4.19 -9.79
CA ASN A 93 -0.04 -4.03 -9.17
C ASN A 93 -0.16 -3.83 -7.64
N ILE A 94 -1.11 -3.01 -7.18
CA ILE A 94 -1.34 -2.83 -5.74
C ILE A 94 -1.76 -4.15 -5.08
N ARG A 95 -2.54 -5.01 -5.73
CA ARG A 95 -2.98 -6.30 -5.15
C ARG A 95 -1.80 -7.18 -4.75
N GLU A 96 -0.71 -7.15 -5.50
CA GLU A 96 0.49 -7.94 -5.24
C GLU A 96 1.35 -7.39 -4.08
N MET A 97 1.12 -6.16 -3.64
CA MET A 97 1.92 -5.55 -2.59
C MET A 97 1.53 -6.08 -1.21
N THR A 98 2.53 -6.19 -0.32
CA THR A 98 2.35 -6.55 1.09
C THR A 98 1.92 -5.34 1.91
N ALA A 99 2.46 -4.16 1.58
CA ALA A 99 2.15 -2.89 2.21
C ALA A 99 2.26 -1.74 1.20
N LEU A 100 1.72 -0.58 1.55
CA LEU A 100 1.73 0.61 0.71
C LEU A 100 2.47 1.77 1.41
N ALA A 101 3.32 2.45 0.66
CA ALA A 101 3.92 3.72 1.02
C ALA A 101 3.20 4.83 0.27
N HIS A 102 2.32 5.55 0.93
CA HIS A 102 1.54 6.62 0.32
C HIS A 102 2.28 7.95 0.43
N VAL A 103 2.82 8.41 -0.69
CA VAL A 103 3.54 9.68 -0.78
C VAL A 103 2.53 10.81 -0.96
N VAL A 104 2.60 11.79 -0.06
CA VAL A 104 1.69 12.94 -0.01
C VAL A 104 2.50 14.21 -0.19
N ARG A 105 2.06 15.10 -1.07
CA ARG A 105 2.69 16.38 -1.32
C ARG A 105 2.30 17.38 -0.22
N CYS A 106 3.30 17.83 0.54
CA CYS A 106 3.17 18.82 1.61
C CYS A 106 4.05 20.07 1.35
N PHE A 107 4.52 20.25 0.11
CA PHE A 107 5.34 21.38 -0.30
C PHE A 107 4.65 22.18 -1.41
N ASP A 108 4.89 23.48 -1.46
CA ASP A 108 4.47 24.37 -2.52
C ASP A 108 5.61 24.62 -3.49
N ASP A 109 5.32 24.52 -4.80
CA ASP A 109 6.25 24.82 -5.89
C ASP A 109 5.44 25.22 -7.11
N GLU A 110 5.63 26.47 -7.56
CA GLU A 110 4.91 27.06 -8.69
C GLU A 110 5.23 26.37 -10.03
N ASN A 111 6.39 25.72 -10.13
CA ASN A 111 6.83 25.01 -11.34
C ASN A 111 6.23 23.61 -11.45
N ILE A 112 5.63 23.08 -10.38
CA ILE A 112 5.07 21.72 -10.33
C ILE A 112 3.54 21.82 -10.23
N THR A 113 2.84 21.52 -11.32
CA THR A 113 1.38 21.54 -11.36
C THR A 113 0.78 20.50 -10.42
N HIS A 114 -0.19 20.93 -9.59
CA HIS A 114 -0.99 20.01 -8.77
C HIS A 114 -2.25 19.59 -9.53
N VAL A 115 -2.58 18.29 -9.49
CA VAL A 115 -3.72 17.71 -10.24
C VAL A 115 -5.05 18.38 -9.88
N ASN A 116 -5.22 18.77 -8.61
CA ASN A 116 -6.43 19.42 -8.10
C ASN A 116 -6.31 20.96 -7.97
N GLY A 117 -5.29 21.56 -8.57
CA GLY A 117 -5.08 23.02 -8.59
C GLY A 117 -4.64 23.65 -7.25
N SER A 118 -4.77 22.96 -6.12
CA SER A 118 -4.35 23.44 -4.80
C SER A 118 -3.83 22.30 -3.95
N ILE A 119 -2.85 22.59 -3.09
CA ILE A 119 -2.25 21.62 -2.19
C ILE A 119 -3.16 21.45 -0.99
N ASN A 120 -3.63 20.23 -0.78
CA ASN A 120 -4.37 19.82 0.41
C ASN A 120 -4.06 18.35 0.71
N PRO A 121 -3.08 18.07 1.58
CA PRO A 121 -2.62 16.72 1.87
C PRO A 121 -3.74 15.77 2.36
N ALA A 122 -4.64 16.26 3.21
CA ALA A 122 -5.75 15.45 3.72
C ALA A 122 -6.70 15.02 2.59
N ARG A 123 -7.14 15.98 1.76
CA ARG A 123 -7.96 15.70 0.58
C ARG A 123 -7.28 14.73 -0.39
N ASP A 124 -5.97 14.89 -0.59
CA ASP A 124 -5.22 14.05 -1.53
C ASP A 124 -5.12 12.60 -1.03
N VAL A 125 -5.01 12.40 0.29
CA VAL A 125 -5.11 11.08 0.94
C VAL A 125 -6.50 10.49 0.75
N GLU A 126 -7.55 11.28 1.00
CA GLU A 126 -8.94 10.83 0.85
C GLU A 126 -9.26 10.39 -0.59
N VAL A 127 -8.77 11.12 -1.60
CA VAL A 127 -8.96 10.76 -3.01
C VAL A 127 -8.40 9.36 -3.31
N ILE A 128 -7.18 9.06 -2.85
CA ILE A 128 -6.57 7.74 -3.04
C ILE A 128 -7.37 6.66 -2.29
N ASN A 129 -7.72 6.91 -1.04
CA ASN A 129 -8.49 5.95 -0.23
C ASN A 129 -9.84 5.64 -0.89
N LEU A 130 -10.54 6.65 -1.40
CA LEU A 130 -11.81 6.47 -2.10
C LEU A 130 -11.65 5.61 -3.35
N GLU A 131 -10.62 5.83 -4.16
CA GLU A 131 -10.38 5.00 -5.36
C GLU A 131 -10.09 3.53 -4.99
N LEU A 132 -9.32 3.29 -3.93
CA LEU A 132 -9.07 1.93 -3.45
C LEU A 132 -10.36 1.26 -2.94
N MET A 133 -11.19 2.00 -2.19
CA MET A 133 -12.47 1.51 -1.69
C MET A 133 -13.47 1.22 -2.81
N MET A 134 -13.56 2.07 -3.82
CA MET A 134 -14.42 1.85 -4.99
C MET A 134 -14.03 0.59 -5.76
N ALA A 135 -12.73 0.37 -5.96
CA ALA A 135 -12.23 -0.85 -6.60
C ALA A 135 -12.52 -2.12 -5.77
N ASP A 136 -12.42 -2.00 -4.46
CA ASP A 136 -12.78 -3.10 -3.56
C ASP A 136 -14.28 -3.36 -3.56
N LEU A 137 -15.11 -2.32 -3.55
CA LEU A 137 -16.56 -2.44 -3.61
C LEU A 137 -17.00 -3.23 -4.85
N GLU A 138 -16.46 -2.88 -6.02
CA GLU A 138 -16.74 -3.61 -7.27
C GLU A 138 -16.32 -5.09 -7.18
N SER A 139 -15.15 -5.35 -6.60
CA SER A 139 -14.64 -6.72 -6.41
C SER A 139 -15.53 -7.52 -5.45
N VAL A 140 -15.95 -6.89 -4.35
CA VAL A 140 -16.81 -7.49 -3.32
C VAL A 140 -18.20 -7.80 -3.91
N GLU A 141 -18.80 -6.90 -4.67
CA GLU A 141 -20.10 -7.12 -5.33
C GLU A 141 -20.07 -8.30 -6.30
N LYS A 142 -19.00 -8.40 -7.10
CA LYS A 142 -18.81 -9.55 -7.98
C LYS A 142 -18.71 -10.87 -7.20
N ARG A 143 -18.05 -10.86 -6.02
CA ARG A 143 -17.93 -12.03 -5.15
C ARG A 143 -19.26 -12.37 -4.48
N ILE A 144 -20.01 -11.39 -3.99
CA ILE A 144 -21.35 -11.57 -3.42
C ILE A 144 -22.25 -12.28 -4.44
N SER A 145 -22.31 -11.77 -5.67
CA SER A 145 -23.12 -12.36 -6.74
C SER A 145 -22.74 -13.82 -7.07
N ARG A 146 -21.46 -14.17 -6.90
CA ARG A 146 -21.01 -15.58 -7.05
C ARG A 146 -21.44 -16.43 -5.86
N CYS A 147 -21.28 -15.93 -4.63
CA CYS A 147 -21.71 -16.63 -3.41
C CYS A 147 -23.21 -16.89 -3.42
N GLU A 148 -24.05 -15.94 -3.85
CA GLU A 148 -25.50 -16.10 -3.95
C GLU A 148 -25.92 -17.28 -4.86
N LYS A 149 -25.20 -17.46 -5.97
CA LYS A 149 -25.44 -18.61 -6.86
C LYS A 149 -25.09 -19.95 -6.20
N LEU A 150 -24.06 -19.94 -5.32
CA LEU A 150 -23.55 -21.13 -4.63
C LEU A 150 -24.32 -21.43 -3.32
N LEU A 151 -25.01 -20.46 -2.73
CA LEU A 151 -25.84 -20.68 -1.53
C LEU A 151 -26.92 -21.74 -1.72
N LYS A 152 -27.31 -22.02 -2.96
CA LYS A 152 -28.26 -23.11 -3.30
C LYS A 152 -27.71 -24.50 -2.99
N THR A 153 -26.40 -24.65 -2.80
CA THR A 153 -25.73 -25.94 -2.51
C THR A 153 -25.52 -26.23 -1.01
N ASN A 154 -26.06 -25.39 -0.13
CA ASN A 154 -26.04 -25.54 1.35
C ASN A 154 -24.66 -25.70 1.98
N ASP A 155 -23.64 -25.12 1.38
CA ASP A 155 -22.25 -25.13 1.87
C ASP A 155 -22.06 -24.06 2.98
N LYS A 156 -21.61 -24.49 4.17
CA LYS A 156 -21.41 -23.61 5.33
C LYS A 156 -20.32 -22.57 5.09
N ASP A 157 -19.26 -22.92 4.37
CA ASP A 157 -18.16 -22.02 4.09
C ASP A 157 -18.60 -20.86 3.18
N ASN A 158 -19.42 -21.16 2.19
CA ASN A 158 -20.03 -20.15 1.33
C ASN A 158 -20.96 -19.20 2.09
N LYS A 159 -21.71 -19.70 3.07
CA LYS A 159 -22.59 -18.87 3.89
C LYS A 159 -21.79 -17.88 4.74
N ASN A 160 -20.71 -18.36 5.39
CA ASN A 160 -19.83 -17.50 6.18
C ASN A 160 -19.13 -16.43 5.31
N ASN A 161 -18.59 -16.83 4.17
CA ASN A 161 -18.01 -15.90 3.20
C ASN A 161 -18.99 -14.83 2.75
N TYR A 162 -20.25 -15.20 2.51
CA TYR A 162 -21.31 -14.29 2.10
C TYR A 162 -21.60 -13.22 3.17
N GLU A 163 -21.74 -13.61 4.44
CA GLU A 163 -21.99 -12.67 5.53
C GLU A 163 -20.81 -11.69 5.73
N ILE A 164 -19.57 -12.20 5.68
CA ILE A 164 -18.37 -11.35 5.75
C ILE A 164 -18.34 -10.35 4.59
N LEU A 165 -18.64 -10.80 3.37
CA LEU A 165 -18.66 -9.92 2.19
C LEU A 165 -19.76 -8.86 2.29
N LYS A 166 -20.94 -9.17 2.84
CA LYS A 166 -21.99 -8.18 3.09
C LYS A 166 -21.57 -7.12 4.11
N PHE A 167 -20.95 -7.54 5.18
CA PHE A 167 -20.40 -6.62 6.18
C PHE A 167 -19.34 -5.68 5.57
N ILE A 168 -18.41 -6.23 4.80
CA ILE A 168 -17.40 -5.46 4.08
C ILE A 168 -18.08 -4.47 3.10
N LYS A 169 -19.07 -4.92 2.34
CA LYS A 169 -19.82 -4.05 1.42
C LYS A 169 -20.45 -2.87 2.13
N SER A 170 -21.11 -3.09 3.30
CA SER A 170 -21.72 -2.01 4.08
C SER A 170 -20.69 -0.96 4.46
N LYS A 171 -19.56 -1.39 5.05
CA LYS A 171 -18.48 -0.47 5.45
C LYS A 171 -17.92 0.33 4.28
N LEU A 172 -17.59 -0.33 3.18
CA LEU A 172 -17.08 0.35 2.00
C LEU A 172 -18.09 1.36 1.41
N SER A 173 -19.39 1.03 1.45
CA SER A 173 -20.46 1.93 0.99
C SER A 173 -20.66 3.14 1.90
N GLU A 174 -20.28 3.05 3.17
CA GLU A 174 -20.28 4.13 4.16
C GLU A 174 -18.98 4.96 4.11
N GLY A 175 -18.03 4.57 3.25
CA GLY A 175 -16.73 5.25 3.12
C GLY A 175 -15.72 4.85 4.21
N GLU A 176 -15.91 3.71 4.85
CA GLU A 176 -15.01 3.21 5.89
C GLU A 176 -13.95 2.25 5.31
N LEU A 177 -12.70 2.46 5.68
CA LEU A 177 -11.60 1.53 5.36
C LEU A 177 -11.77 0.22 6.12
N ILE A 178 -11.39 -0.89 5.49
CA ILE A 178 -11.48 -2.21 6.12
C ILE A 178 -10.30 -2.45 7.06
N ASN A 179 -10.61 -2.51 8.34
CA ASN A 179 -9.63 -2.88 9.35
C ASN A 179 -9.74 -4.38 9.65
N ILE A 180 -8.71 -5.13 9.26
CA ILE A 180 -8.67 -6.60 9.45
C ILE A 180 -8.80 -7.01 10.93
N LYS A 181 -8.38 -6.14 11.86
CA LYS A 181 -8.46 -6.44 13.31
C LYS A 181 -9.88 -6.47 13.88
N GLU A 182 -10.86 -5.96 13.16
CA GLU A 182 -12.29 -6.01 13.54
C GLU A 182 -12.90 -7.40 13.36
N PHE A 183 -12.21 -8.29 12.64
CA PHE A 183 -12.65 -9.64 12.36
C PHE A 183 -12.03 -10.64 13.34
N SER A 184 -12.75 -11.72 13.65
CA SER A 184 -12.22 -12.84 14.42
C SER A 184 -11.02 -13.49 13.72
N SER A 185 -10.20 -14.25 14.44
CA SER A 185 -8.97 -14.86 13.89
C SER A 185 -9.23 -15.74 12.65
N ASP A 186 -10.36 -16.42 12.59
CA ASP A 186 -10.71 -17.26 11.44
C ASP A 186 -11.24 -16.43 10.26
N GLU A 187 -12.06 -15.41 10.55
CA GLU A 187 -12.52 -14.47 9.53
C GLU A 187 -11.38 -13.65 8.93
N GLN A 188 -10.36 -13.28 9.72
CA GLN A 188 -9.17 -12.59 9.19
C GLN A 188 -8.47 -13.38 8.08
N LYS A 189 -8.43 -14.72 8.18
CA LYS A 189 -7.87 -15.58 7.12
C LYS A 189 -8.69 -15.46 5.84
N ILE A 190 -10.02 -15.44 5.97
CA ILE A 190 -10.96 -15.29 4.86
C ILE A 190 -10.81 -13.90 4.22
N VAL A 191 -10.81 -12.84 5.03
CA VAL A 191 -10.67 -11.45 4.54
C VAL A 191 -9.35 -11.25 3.80
N ARG A 192 -8.25 -11.81 4.30
CA ARG A 192 -6.95 -11.77 3.61
C ARG A 192 -6.98 -12.43 2.23
N ASN A 193 -7.75 -13.53 2.07
CA ASN A 193 -7.92 -14.19 0.78
C ASN A 193 -8.71 -13.33 -0.23
N PHE A 194 -9.47 -12.35 0.23
CA PHE A 194 -10.15 -11.40 -0.65
C PHE A 194 -9.18 -10.40 -1.29
N GLN A 195 -8.00 -10.22 -0.72
CA GLN A 195 -6.95 -9.31 -1.24
C GLN A 195 -7.46 -7.89 -1.46
N LEU A 196 -8.21 -7.36 -0.50
CA LEU A 196 -8.74 -6.01 -0.56
C LEU A 196 -7.60 -4.98 -0.53
N LEU A 197 -7.71 -3.96 -1.38
CA LEU A 197 -6.73 -2.89 -1.52
C LEU A 197 -6.75 -1.97 -0.31
N SER A 198 -7.96 -1.60 0.14
CA SER A 198 -8.20 -0.71 1.28
C SER A 198 -7.82 -1.32 2.63
N SER A 199 -7.63 -2.65 2.70
CA SER A 199 -7.21 -3.33 3.92
C SER A 199 -5.70 -3.50 4.07
N LYS A 200 -4.92 -3.07 3.08
CA LYS A 200 -3.46 -3.21 3.12
C LYS A 200 -2.84 -2.26 4.14
N PRO A 201 -1.84 -2.71 4.91
CA PRO A 201 -1.06 -1.81 5.76
C PRO A 201 -0.51 -0.65 4.94
N THR A 202 -0.86 0.56 5.31
CA THR A 202 -0.42 1.78 4.62
C THR A 202 0.28 2.71 5.60
N PHE A 203 1.43 3.24 5.21
CA PHE A 203 2.09 4.32 5.91
C PHE A 203 2.25 5.53 4.99
N TYR A 204 2.20 6.72 5.57
CA TYR A 204 2.23 7.98 4.83
C TYR A 204 3.61 8.59 4.86
N ILE A 205 4.04 9.10 3.69
CA ILE A 205 5.30 9.82 3.53
C ILE A 205 4.96 11.26 3.13
N ALA A 206 5.06 12.18 4.07
CA ALA A 206 4.88 13.61 3.82
C ALA A 206 6.13 14.14 3.09
N ASN A 207 5.98 14.50 1.81
CA ASN A 207 7.05 15.15 1.07
C ASN A 207 7.00 16.66 1.31
N ILE A 208 7.99 17.18 2.01
CA ILE A 208 8.08 18.57 2.48
C ILE A 208 9.32 19.26 1.88
N ASN A 209 9.35 20.59 1.87
CA ASN A 209 10.56 21.35 1.55
C ASN A 209 11.52 21.38 2.74
N ASP A 210 12.83 21.46 2.47
CA ASP A 210 13.88 21.54 3.49
C ASP A 210 13.65 22.67 4.51
N SER A 211 13.11 23.81 4.06
CA SER A 211 12.79 24.95 4.93
C SER A 211 11.69 24.67 5.96
N LYS A 212 10.87 23.63 5.75
CA LYS A 212 9.77 23.22 6.64
C LYS A 212 10.10 21.95 7.44
N ALA A 213 11.28 21.38 7.28
CA ALA A 213 11.67 20.12 7.93
C ALA A 213 11.69 20.19 9.47
N SER A 214 11.64 21.39 10.05
CA SER A 214 11.65 21.61 11.51
C SER A 214 10.27 21.90 12.12
N ILE A 215 9.21 21.96 11.34
CA ILE A 215 7.96 22.55 11.77
C ILE A 215 6.77 21.64 11.41
N ASP A 216 6.02 21.31 12.41
CA ASP A 216 4.65 20.75 12.37
C ASP A 216 4.52 19.26 12.07
N LEU A 217 4.75 18.48 13.10
CA LEU A 217 4.38 17.07 13.21
C LEU A 217 2.84 16.87 13.30
N SER A 218 2.04 17.91 13.14
CA SER A 218 0.57 17.82 13.20
C SER A 218 -0.02 16.88 12.14
N LEU A 219 0.65 16.71 11.01
CA LEU A 219 0.27 15.74 9.98
C LEU A 219 0.51 14.27 10.38
N ILE A 220 1.36 14.01 11.38
CA ILE A 220 1.62 12.64 11.87
C ILE A 220 0.41 12.08 12.60
N HIS A 221 -0.41 12.93 13.22
CA HIS A 221 -1.61 12.51 13.94
C HIS A 221 -2.74 12.01 13.04
N ILE A 222 -2.68 12.25 11.74
CA ILE A 222 -3.65 11.71 10.76
C ILE A 222 -3.41 10.22 10.48
N SER A 223 -2.22 9.71 10.75
CA SER A 223 -1.80 8.36 10.37
C SER A 223 -1.76 7.34 11.49
N GLU A 224 -1.94 7.74 12.75
CA GLU A 224 -2.06 6.76 13.83
C GLU A 224 -3.51 6.23 13.89
N PRO A 225 -3.72 4.93 13.61
CA PRO A 225 -4.95 4.29 14.05
C PRO A 225 -4.95 4.43 15.57
N THR A 226 -5.97 5.09 16.12
CA THR A 226 -6.21 5.27 17.55
C THR A 226 -5.78 4.02 18.32
N ARG A 227 -4.63 4.06 18.97
CA ARG A 227 -4.31 3.16 20.06
C ARG A 227 -5.28 3.53 21.19
N HIS A 228 -6.37 2.81 21.28
CA HIS A 228 -7.03 2.68 22.56
C HIS A 228 -6.14 1.80 23.43
N ASP A 229 -5.34 2.44 24.28
CA ASP A 229 -4.72 1.78 25.42
C ASP A 229 -5.81 1.18 26.29
N GLN A 230 -5.79 -0.12 26.43
CA GLN A 230 -6.38 -0.83 27.56
C GLN A 230 -5.29 -1.61 28.25
#